data_a789c1ff4abfc5d5c2c4b820dad10e5b
#
_entry.id   a789c1ff4abfc5d5c2c4b820dad10e5b
#
_cell.length_a   1.000
_cell.length_b   1.000
_cell.length_c   1.000
_cell.angle_alpha   90.00
_cell.angle_beta   90.00
_cell.angle_gamma   90.00
#
_symmetry.space_group_name_H-M   'P 1'
#
loop_
_entity.id
_entity.type
_entity.pdbx_description
1 polymer ?
#
loop_
_entity_poly.entity_id
_entity_poly.type
_entity_poly.pdbx_seq_one_letter_code
_entity_poly.pdbx_strand_id
1 'polypeptide(L)'
;VAFHVVGGGLAGLSAAVALASAPGGHDVVLHEAAPRAGGRCRSWHDTELDVEIDNGTHALLGANPQALAYLARIGAEDRVHWLDGGIEFLDLRDGARWSIRGPADMLRPWRHGGSGAAREMALLLRLLVPGQGAAVPPGLAGATGLGRLAWDPLVRSIMNTAPGIAAAVPFAAALRRILRGGARGMRVGLARRSLADCLVDPALHLLARHGARLRLGARLREVRGGADGAPPVLHFDGEAVELARHDRAILALPPWDLARCAPGLAPDCAASPIVNLHAVLDMPDTGAGDIAFRGLVGGQVEWVLRRGRVASSTTSAAEALSGLSRAELHARLWPDMARALGLPPGARALRWRTIVERRATPVQDASFEACRPGIATAAANVLLAGDWVVPGLPCTIEAAIASGVAAADAALRSARTARE
;
A
#
# COMPACT_ATOMS: atom_id res chain seq x y z
N VAL A 1 -3.03 20.53 -24.65
CA VAL A 1 -2.17 20.18 -23.49
C VAL A 1 -2.25 18.70 -23.28
N ALA A 2 -1.12 18.03 -23.40
CA ALA A 2 -1.01 16.62 -23.09
C ALA A 2 -0.52 16.43 -21.65
N PHE A 3 -1.10 15.45 -20.96
CA PHE A 3 -0.66 15.00 -19.65
C PHE A 3 -0.13 13.58 -19.76
N HIS A 4 1.17 13.42 -19.52
CA HIS A 4 1.84 12.13 -19.53
C HIS A 4 1.98 11.61 -18.10
N VAL A 5 1.29 10.54 -17.75
CA VAL A 5 1.41 9.88 -16.46
C VAL A 5 2.27 8.64 -16.65
N VAL A 6 3.39 8.54 -15.96
CA VAL A 6 4.35 7.44 -16.07
C VAL A 6 4.31 6.56 -14.85
N GLY A 7 3.85 5.33 -15.00
CA GLY A 7 3.59 4.35 -13.95
C GLY A 7 2.10 4.12 -13.73
N GLY A 8 1.65 2.89 -14.00
CA GLY A 8 0.24 2.46 -13.87
C GLY A 8 -0.12 1.88 -12.50
N GLY A 9 0.64 2.22 -11.43
CA GLY A 9 0.25 1.94 -10.04
C GLY A 9 -0.85 2.89 -9.54
N LEU A 10 -1.31 2.73 -8.29
CA LEU A 10 -2.44 3.52 -7.76
C LEU A 10 -2.17 5.04 -7.76
N ALA A 11 -0.92 5.48 -7.58
CA ALA A 11 -0.57 6.89 -7.69
C ALA A 11 -0.78 7.42 -9.10
N GLY A 12 -0.31 6.68 -10.12
CA GLY A 12 -0.51 7.08 -11.51
C GLY A 12 -1.96 6.93 -11.98
N LEU A 13 -2.64 5.84 -11.58
CA LEU A 13 -4.06 5.66 -11.91
C LEU A 13 -4.92 6.78 -11.31
N SER A 14 -4.70 7.14 -10.05
CA SER A 14 -5.45 8.24 -9.41
C SER A 14 -5.16 9.60 -10.04
N ALA A 15 -3.90 9.84 -10.44
CA ALA A 15 -3.53 11.05 -11.20
C ALA A 15 -4.22 11.09 -12.58
N ALA A 16 -4.14 9.99 -13.33
CA ALA A 16 -4.76 9.90 -14.66
C ALA A 16 -6.28 10.06 -14.58
N VAL A 17 -6.94 9.40 -13.61
CA VAL A 17 -8.37 9.52 -13.35
C VAL A 17 -8.75 10.96 -13.01
N ALA A 18 -7.97 11.64 -12.15
CA ALA A 18 -8.22 13.04 -11.78
C ALA A 18 -8.10 13.98 -12.99
N LEU A 19 -7.07 13.80 -13.82
CA LEU A 19 -6.84 14.56 -15.04
C LEU A 19 -7.94 14.33 -16.09
N ALA A 20 -8.27 13.08 -16.37
CA ALA A 20 -9.26 12.70 -17.37
C ALA A 20 -10.67 13.15 -17.00
N SER A 21 -11.00 13.17 -15.69
CA SER A 21 -12.30 13.62 -15.20
C SER A 21 -12.39 15.16 -15.00
N ALA A 22 -11.29 15.88 -15.18
CA ALA A 22 -11.29 17.34 -15.01
C ALA A 22 -12.01 18.05 -16.19
N PRO A 23 -12.72 19.16 -15.93
CA PRO A 23 -13.36 19.93 -16.99
C PRO A 23 -12.36 20.43 -18.04
N GLY A 24 -12.76 20.42 -19.32
CA GLY A 24 -11.96 20.96 -20.43
C GLY A 24 -11.42 19.94 -21.42
N GLY A 25 -11.65 18.65 -21.22
CA GLY A 25 -11.26 17.58 -22.16
C GLY A 25 -9.74 17.54 -22.35
N HIS A 26 -9.04 16.83 -21.50
CA HIS A 26 -7.57 16.76 -21.49
C HIS A 26 -7.06 15.52 -22.22
N ASP A 27 -5.99 15.68 -23.00
CA ASP A 27 -5.29 14.54 -23.61
C ASP A 27 -4.42 13.87 -22.53
N VAL A 28 -4.86 12.74 -22.03
CA VAL A 28 -4.18 11.97 -20.96
C VAL A 28 -3.57 10.71 -21.54
N VAL A 29 -2.28 10.51 -21.33
CA VAL A 29 -1.55 9.29 -21.71
C VAL A 29 -0.96 8.65 -20.48
N LEU A 30 -1.42 7.44 -20.16
CA LEU A 30 -0.86 6.63 -19.08
C LEU A 30 0.14 5.62 -19.64
N HIS A 31 1.41 5.73 -19.25
CA HIS A 31 2.50 4.82 -19.63
C HIS A 31 2.79 3.84 -18.49
N GLU A 32 2.79 2.54 -18.78
CA GLU A 32 3.11 1.49 -17.84
C GLU A 32 4.15 0.52 -18.44
N ALA A 33 5.20 0.25 -17.68
CA ALA A 33 6.30 -0.63 -18.11
C ALA A 33 5.92 -2.11 -18.20
N ALA A 34 4.96 -2.52 -17.39
CA ALA A 34 4.48 -3.90 -17.34
C ALA A 34 3.37 -4.14 -18.40
N PRO A 35 3.08 -5.42 -18.71
CA PRO A 35 1.94 -5.76 -19.58
C PRO A 35 0.57 -5.55 -18.91
N ARG A 36 0.53 -5.14 -17.66
CA ARG A 36 -0.69 -4.84 -16.88
C ARG A 36 -0.45 -3.68 -15.92
N ALA A 37 -1.47 -2.84 -15.74
CA ALA A 37 -1.48 -1.81 -14.71
C ALA A 37 -1.75 -2.40 -13.31
N GLY A 38 -1.69 -1.56 -12.28
CA GLY A 38 -1.95 -1.90 -10.88
C GLY A 38 -0.71 -1.83 -9.99
N GLY A 39 0.49 -1.93 -10.55
CA GLY A 39 1.73 -1.87 -9.77
C GLY A 39 1.75 -2.93 -8.66
N ARG A 40 1.88 -2.49 -7.38
CA ARG A 40 1.85 -3.37 -6.20
C ARG A 40 0.46 -3.92 -5.86
N CYS A 41 -0.61 -3.30 -6.38
CA CYS A 41 -2.01 -3.76 -6.23
C CYS A 41 -2.49 -4.56 -7.45
N ARG A 42 -1.58 -5.16 -8.22
CA ARG A 42 -1.93 -6.02 -9.35
C ARG A 42 -2.47 -7.37 -8.89
N SER A 43 -3.33 -7.95 -9.70
CA SER A 43 -3.82 -9.32 -9.56
C SER A 43 -3.61 -10.07 -10.87
N TRP A 44 -3.53 -11.38 -10.82
CA TRP A 44 -3.38 -12.22 -12.02
C TRP A 44 -3.86 -13.64 -11.75
N HIS A 45 -4.27 -14.32 -12.81
CA HIS A 45 -4.50 -15.76 -12.76
C HIS A 45 -3.16 -16.49 -12.64
N ASP A 46 -2.97 -17.20 -11.55
CA ASP A 46 -1.76 -17.99 -11.31
C ASP A 46 -1.95 -19.40 -11.85
N THR A 47 -1.11 -19.81 -12.80
CA THR A 47 -1.24 -21.10 -13.48
C THR A 47 -0.89 -22.31 -12.61
N GLU A 48 -0.06 -22.15 -11.57
CA GLU A 48 0.27 -23.24 -10.63
C GLU A 48 -0.88 -23.47 -9.64
N LEU A 49 -1.54 -22.41 -9.21
CA LEU A 49 -2.69 -22.46 -8.31
C LEU A 49 -4.01 -22.65 -9.04
N ASP A 50 -4.08 -22.27 -10.32
CA ASP A 50 -5.27 -22.23 -11.16
C ASP A 50 -6.40 -21.39 -10.53
N VAL A 51 -6.03 -20.27 -9.96
CA VAL A 51 -6.93 -19.26 -9.37
C VAL A 51 -6.34 -17.86 -9.55
N GLU A 52 -7.19 -16.84 -9.45
CA GLU A 52 -6.72 -15.46 -9.36
C GLU A 52 -6.14 -15.18 -7.98
N ILE A 53 -4.95 -14.55 -7.95
CA ILE A 53 -4.29 -14.10 -6.74
C ILE A 53 -3.87 -12.64 -6.83
N ASP A 54 -3.76 -12.00 -5.69
CA ASP A 54 -3.21 -10.66 -5.54
C ASP A 54 -1.68 -10.70 -5.31
N ASN A 55 -0.96 -9.64 -5.66
CA ASN A 55 0.47 -9.54 -5.34
C ASN A 55 0.74 -9.57 -3.82
N GLY A 56 -0.24 -9.17 -3.04
CA GLY A 56 -0.24 -9.20 -1.58
C GLY A 56 -1.61 -8.83 -1.04
N THR A 57 -1.84 -9.08 0.25
CA THR A 57 -3.09 -8.69 0.89
C THR A 57 -3.03 -7.21 1.26
N HIS A 58 -3.99 -6.44 0.76
CA HIS A 58 -4.17 -5.05 1.14
C HIS A 58 -5.55 -4.84 1.75
N ALA A 59 -5.58 -4.13 2.86
CA ALA A 59 -6.81 -3.69 3.52
C ALA A 59 -6.94 -2.18 3.42
N LEU A 60 -8.15 -1.70 3.24
CA LEU A 60 -8.52 -0.30 3.34
C LEU A 60 -9.07 -0.03 4.74
N LEU A 61 -8.87 1.17 5.24
CA LEU A 61 -9.46 1.61 6.49
C LEU A 61 -10.52 2.69 6.23
N GLY A 62 -11.54 2.74 7.06
CA GLY A 62 -12.48 3.86 7.05
C GLY A 62 -11.81 5.22 7.28
N ALA A 63 -10.59 5.22 7.80
CA ALA A 63 -9.71 6.38 7.99
C ALA A 63 -8.89 6.76 6.73
N ASN A 64 -9.16 6.15 5.57
CA ASN A 64 -8.47 6.42 4.30
C ASN A 64 -9.33 7.27 3.34
N PRO A 65 -9.51 8.58 3.58
CA PRO A 65 -10.44 9.41 2.81
C PRO A 65 -10.12 9.49 1.32
N GLN A 66 -8.85 9.49 0.94
CA GLN A 66 -8.47 9.54 -0.48
C GLN A 66 -8.76 8.22 -1.20
N ALA A 67 -8.51 7.09 -0.54
CA ALA A 67 -8.86 5.79 -1.09
C ALA A 67 -10.38 5.63 -1.25
N LEU A 68 -11.18 6.09 -0.27
CA LEU A 68 -12.64 6.08 -0.35
C LEU A 68 -13.16 7.01 -1.45
N ALA A 69 -12.62 8.22 -1.57
CA ALA A 69 -12.97 9.15 -2.65
C ALA A 69 -12.59 8.61 -4.04
N TYR A 70 -11.47 7.90 -4.13
CA TYR A 70 -11.05 7.23 -5.36
C TYR A 70 -12.02 6.12 -5.76
N LEU A 71 -12.39 5.24 -4.81
CA LEU A 71 -13.40 4.20 -5.04
C LEU A 71 -14.72 4.76 -5.55
N ALA A 72 -15.22 5.82 -4.92
CA ALA A 72 -16.44 6.51 -5.35
C ALA A 72 -16.31 7.07 -6.77
N ARG A 73 -15.15 7.69 -7.08
CA ARG A 73 -14.89 8.27 -8.41
C ARG A 73 -14.85 7.23 -9.52
N ILE A 74 -14.25 6.07 -9.26
CA ILE A 74 -14.19 4.97 -10.24
C ILE A 74 -15.42 4.08 -10.24
N GLY A 75 -16.40 4.30 -9.34
CA GLY A 75 -17.63 3.52 -9.21
C GLY A 75 -17.40 2.10 -8.69
N ALA A 76 -16.52 1.92 -7.70
CA ALA A 76 -16.11 0.62 -7.18
C ALA A 76 -16.39 0.43 -5.67
N GLU A 77 -17.25 1.24 -5.07
CA GLU A 77 -17.56 1.18 -3.64
C GLU A 77 -18.19 -0.16 -3.23
N ASP A 78 -19.02 -0.75 -4.08
CA ASP A 78 -19.67 -2.04 -3.90
C ASP A 78 -18.72 -3.23 -4.01
N ARG A 79 -17.51 -3.02 -4.56
CA ARG A 79 -16.45 -4.04 -4.67
C ARG A 79 -15.64 -4.22 -3.40
N VAL A 80 -15.89 -3.40 -2.38
CA VAL A 80 -15.28 -3.53 -1.06
C VAL A 80 -16.21 -4.31 -0.12
N HIS A 81 -15.66 -5.31 0.55
CA HIS A 81 -16.29 -5.99 1.67
C HIS A 81 -15.84 -5.35 2.97
N TRP A 82 -16.75 -4.73 3.69
CA TRP A 82 -16.46 -4.13 5.00
C TRP A 82 -16.71 -5.14 6.11
N LEU A 83 -15.70 -5.35 6.97
CA LEU A 83 -15.82 -6.24 8.12
C LEU A 83 -16.74 -5.62 9.19
N ASP A 84 -17.86 -6.25 9.49
CA ASP A 84 -18.81 -5.77 10.48
C ASP A 84 -18.40 -6.11 11.93
N GLY A 85 -17.63 -7.18 12.11
CA GLY A 85 -17.17 -7.68 13.40
C GLY A 85 -15.88 -7.03 13.94
N GLY A 86 -15.27 -6.10 13.19
CA GLY A 86 -13.91 -5.64 13.46
C GLY A 86 -12.85 -6.65 13.01
N ILE A 87 -11.62 -6.46 13.47
CA ILE A 87 -10.50 -7.36 13.17
C ILE A 87 -10.39 -8.40 14.29
N GLU A 88 -10.44 -9.68 13.94
CA GLU A 88 -10.10 -10.77 14.87
C GLU A 88 -8.58 -10.96 14.93
N PHE A 89 -8.07 -11.18 16.13
CA PHE A 89 -6.70 -11.56 16.38
C PHE A 89 -6.61 -12.92 17.07
N LEU A 90 -5.54 -13.65 16.77
CA LEU A 90 -5.19 -14.94 17.41
C LEU A 90 -3.73 -14.89 17.85
N ASP A 91 -3.48 -15.12 19.14
CA ASP A 91 -2.13 -15.40 19.66
C ASP A 91 -1.77 -16.87 19.40
N LEU A 92 -0.75 -17.09 18.59
CA LEU A 92 -0.31 -18.45 18.22
C LEU A 92 0.42 -19.19 19.35
N ARG A 93 0.73 -18.54 20.48
CA ARG A 93 1.42 -19.15 21.61
C ARG A 93 0.47 -19.86 22.56
N ASP A 94 -0.63 -19.21 22.89
CA ASP A 94 -1.59 -19.68 23.89
C ASP A 94 -3.01 -19.90 23.33
N GLY A 95 -3.25 -19.53 22.04
CA GLY A 95 -4.54 -19.67 21.39
C GLY A 95 -5.55 -18.60 21.78
N ALA A 96 -5.15 -17.56 22.53
CA ALA A 96 -6.02 -16.48 22.93
C ALA A 96 -6.58 -15.74 21.70
N ARG A 97 -7.88 -15.36 21.77
CA ARG A 97 -8.58 -14.65 20.71
C ARG A 97 -9.19 -13.37 21.23
N TRP A 98 -9.13 -12.30 20.44
CA TRP A 98 -9.82 -11.04 20.74
C TRP A 98 -10.19 -10.34 19.42
N SER A 99 -11.10 -9.36 19.51
CA SER A 99 -11.49 -8.55 18.37
C SER A 99 -11.30 -7.07 18.68
N ILE A 100 -10.88 -6.30 17.69
CA ILE A 100 -10.76 -4.85 17.75
C ILE A 100 -11.83 -4.26 16.83
N ARG A 101 -12.87 -3.64 17.38
CA ARG A 101 -14.00 -3.01 16.68
C ARG A 101 -13.95 -1.49 16.73
N GLY A 102 -13.27 -0.95 17.73
CA GLY A 102 -13.18 0.47 17.96
C GLY A 102 -12.03 0.84 18.90
N PRO A 103 -11.77 2.14 19.10
CA PRO A 103 -10.64 2.61 19.90
C PRO A 103 -10.63 2.06 21.33
N ALA A 104 -11.81 1.86 21.95
CA ALA A 104 -11.92 1.30 23.28
C ALA A 104 -11.41 -0.15 23.37
N ASP A 105 -11.52 -0.92 22.30
CA ASP A 105 -11.03 -2.31 22.26
C ASP A 105 -9.51 -2.36 22.22
N MET A 106 -8.84 -1.33 21.71
CA MET A 106 -7.37 -1.23 21.75
C MET A 106 -6.84 -1.10 23.19
N LEU A 107 -7.70 -0.73 24.15
CA LEU A 107 -7.39 -0.66 25.57
C LEU A 107 -7.69 -1.98 26.32
N ARG A 108 -8.40 -2.92 25.68
CA ARG A 108 -8.75 -4.22 26.32
C ARG A 108 -7.54 -5.05 26.71
N PRO A 109 -6.48 -5.17 25.90
CA PRO A 109 -5.25 -5.83 26.29
C PRO A 109 -4.60 -5.24 27.55
N TRP A 110 -4.95 -4.00 27.90
CA TRP A 110 -4.51 -3.38 29.15
C TRP A 110 -4.97 -4.14 30.41
N ARG A 111 -6.13 -4.77 30.36
CA ARG A 111 -6.62 -5.60 31.47
C ARG A 111 -5.77 -6.86 31.69
N HIS A 112 -5.02 -7.27 30.68
CA HIS A 112 -4.08 -8.41 30.70
C HIS A 112 -2.60 -7.98 30.71
N GLY A 113 -2.31 -6.66 30.64
CA GLY A 113 -1.00 -6.09 30.35
C GLY A 113 -0.05 -5.91 31.53
N GLY A 114 -0.46 -6.17 32.77
CA GLY A 114 0.39 -6.01 33.94
C GLY A 114 0.90 -4.57 34.17
N SER A 115 1.98 -4.41 34.94
CA SER A 115 2.54 -3.12 35.36
C SER A 115 3.12 -2.25 34.22
N GLY A 116 3.29 -2.79 33.02
CA GLY A 116 3.82 -2.06 31.85
C GLY A 116 2.79 -1.21 31.10
N ALA A 117 1.51 -1.49 31.24
CA ALA A 117 0.45 -0.88 30.44
C ALA A 117 0.33 0.64 30.61
N ALA A 118 0.54 1.16 31.80
CA ALA A 118 0.52 2.62 32.07
C ALA A 118 1.68 3.33 31.33
N ARG A 119 2.87 2.70 31.30
CA ARG A 119 4.05 3.21 30.58
C ARG A 119 3.82 3.20 29.08
N GLU A 120 3.26 2.11 28.53
CA GLU A 120 2.92 2.00 27.10
C GLU A 120 1.88 3.05 26.69
N MET A 121 0.87 3.29 27.53
CA MET A 121 -0.11 4.35 27.31
C MET A 121 0.52 5.74 27.31
N ALA A 122 1.43 6.03 28.24
CA ALA A 122 2.16 7.29 28.28
C ALA A 122 3.01 7.50 27.02
N LEU A 123 3.67 6.44 26.53
CA LEU A 123 4.43 6.46 25.28
C LEU A 123 3.52 6.71 24.06
N LEU A 124 2.35 6.09 24.03
CA LEU A 124 1.35 6.31 22.98
C LEU A 124 0.86 7.77 22.98
N LEU A 125 0.47 8.29 24.13
CA LEU A 125 0.02 9.67 24.26
C LEU A 125 1.12 10.65 23.83
N ARG A 126 2.37 10.39 24.20
CA ARG A 126 3.52 11.18 23.76
C ARG A 126 3.72 11.11 22.24
N LEU A 127 3.58 9.93 21.62
CA LEU A 127 3.68 9.75 20.18
C LEU A 127 2.59 10.54 19.43
N LEU A 128 1.42 10.68 20.01
CA LEU A 128 0.30 11.43 19.40
C LEU A 128 0.50 12.96 19.46
N VAL A 129 1.43 13.48 20.27
CA VAL A 129 1.78 14.90 20.28
C VAL A 129 2.70 15.21 19.10
N PRO A 130 2.37 16.23 18.27
CA PRO A 130 3.22 16.61 17.14
C PRO A 130 4.64 16.99 17.58
N GLY A 131 5.64 16.60 16.78
CA GLY A 131 7.05 16.97 17.01
C GLY A 131 7.79 16.14 18.08
N GLN A 132 7.20 15.09 18.60
CA GLN A 132 7.81 14.25 19.63
C GLN A 132 8.50 13.01 19.03
N GLY A 133 9.85 13.08 18.99
CA GLY A 133 10.72 11.95 18.62
C GLY A 133 10.84 11.68 17.12
N ALA A 134 11.98 11.14 16.71
CA ALA A 134 12.26 10.78 15.32
C ALA A 134 11.70 9.38 14.96
N ALA A 135 11.76 8.43 15.91
CA ALA A 135 11.32 7.05 15.72
C ALA A 135 10.19 6.67 16.69
N VAL A 136 9.43 5.65 16.33
CA VAL A 136 8.43 5.02 17.22
C VAL A 136 9.16 4.53 18.48
N PRO A 137 8.70 4.91 19.69
CA PRO A 137 9.38 4.53 20.91
C PRO A 137 9.53 3.01 21.03
N PRO A 138 10.75 2.46 21.25
CA PRO A 138 10.96 1.01 21.35
C PRO A 138 10.11 0.32 22.42
N GLY A 139 9.78 1.02 23.50
CA GLY A 139 8.91 0.51 24.55
C GLY A 139 7.43 0.39 24.17
N LEU A 140 7.02 0.99 23.05
CA LEU A 140 5.66 0.82 22.50
C LEU A 140 5.52 -0.52 21.77
N ALA A 141 6.61 -1.02 21.19
CA ALA A 141 6.67 -2.29 20.45
C ALA A 141 7.42 -3.35 21.26
N GLY A 142 7.13 -3.44 22.55
CA GLY A 142 7.81 -4.36 23.47
C GLY A 142 7.36 -5.81 23.33
N ALA A 143 8.18 -6.75 23.85
CA ALA A 143 7.90 -8.18 23.84
C ALA A 143 6.76 -8.60 24.79
N THR A 144 6.18 -7.70 25.55
CA THR A 144 5.15 -7.97 26.58
C THR A 144 3.97 -6.99 26.47
N GLY A 145 2.81 -7.40 26.98
CA GLY A 145 1.64 -6.56 27.13
C GLY A 145 1.04 -6.05 25.81
N LEU A 146 0.60 -4.79 25.83
CA LEU A 146 -0.01 -4.10 24.68
C LEU A 146 0.96 -3.95 23.51
N GLY A 147 2.25 -3.73 23.79
CA GLY A 147 3.27 -3.60 22.76
C GLY A 147 3.26 -4.78 21.80
N ARG A 148 3.24 -5.99 22.35
CA ARG A 148 3.22 -7.24 21.61
C ARG A 148 1.88 -7.53 20.94
N LEU A 149 0.77 -7.27 21.64
CA LEU A 149 -0.57 -7.69 21.19
C LEU A 149 -1.21 -6.71 20.21
N ALA A 150 -0.77 -5.45 20.19
CA ALA A 150 -1.39 -4.44 19.37
C ALA A 150 -0.39 -3.57 18.61
N TRP A 151 0.64 -3.02 19.28
CA TRP A 151 1.48 -2.00 18.68
C TRP A 151 2.50 -2.55 17.68
N ASP A 152 3.19 -3.63 18.00
CA ASP A 152 4.15 -4.25 17.06
C ASP A 152 3.49 -4.69 15.76
N PRO A 153 2.38 -5.46 15.77
CA PRO A 153 1.64 -5.78 14.56
C PRO A 153 1.16 -4.55 13.79
N LEU A 154 0.68 -3.52 14.48
CA LEU A 154 0.15 -2.33 13.85
C LEU A 154 1.25 -1.50 13.16
N VAL A 155 2.40 -1.31 13.80
CA VAL A 155 3.55 -0.62 13.21
C VAL A 155 4.03 -1.36 11.97
N ARG A 156 4.23 -2.67 12.04
CA ARG A 156 4.65 -3.49 10.90
C ARG A 156 3.66 -3.40 9.75
N SER A 157 2.37 -3.52 10.03
CA SER A 157 1.33 -3.50 8.99
C SER A 157 1.18 -2.15 8.30
N ILE A 158 1.32 -1.04 9.05
CA ILE A 158 1.18 0.31 8.50
C ILE A 158 2.47 0.77 7.82
N MET A 159 3.63 0.49 8.46
CA MET A 159 4.90 1.04 8.04
C MET A 159 5.75 0.07 7.21
N ASN A 160 5.42 -1.22 7.20
CA ASN A 160 6.29 -2.26 6.64
C ASN A 160 7.76 -2.07 7.06
N THR A 161 7.97 -1.70 8.31
CA THR A 161 9.27 -1.36 8.90
C THR A 161 9.29 -1.86 10.32
N ALA A 162 10.42 -2.37 10.77
CA ALA A 162 10.57 -2.86 12.14
C ALA A 162 10.27 -1.73 13.14
N PRO A 163 9.52 -1.97 14.23
CA PRO A 163 9.07 -0.92 15.14
C PRO A 163 10.20 -0.06 15.73
N GLY A 164 11.35 -0.67 16.02
CA GLY A 164 12.49 0.04 16.64
C GLY A 164 13.14 1.11 15.75
N ILE A 165 12.90 1.07 14.44
CA ILE A 165 13.48 2.04 13.48
C ILE A 165 12.39 2.84 12.74
N ALA A 166 11.13 2.44 12.83
CA ALA A 166 10.02 3.10 12.12
C ALA A 166 9.89 4.57 12.53
N ALA A 167 9.73 5.46 11.55
CA ALA A 167 9.56 6.90 11.79
C ALA A 167 8.27 7.19 12.58
N ALA A 168 8.37 8.05 13.58
CA ALA A 168 7.23 8.39 14.44
C ALA A 168 6.16 9.22 13.73
N VAL A 169 6.56 10.17 12.88
CA VAL A 169 5.67 11.15 12.26
C VAL A 169 4.60 10.49 11.40
N PRO A 170 4.91 9.65 10.39
CA PRO A 170 3.91 9.03 9.54
C PRO A 170 3.04 8.02 10.31
N PHE A 171 3.61 7.25 11.23
CA PHE A 171 2.84 6.33 12.06
C PHE A 171 1.83 7.06 12.95
N ALA A 172 2.27 8.13 13.64
CA ALA A 172 1.40 8.96 14.47
C ALA A 172 0.29 9.65 13.65
N ALA A 173 0.58 10.06 12.42
CA ALA A 173 -0.42 10.66 11.52
C ALA A 173 -1.51 9.63 11.15
N ALA A 174 -1.13 8.41 10.78
CA ALA A 174 -2.08 7.33 10.53
C ALA A 174 -2.93 7.03 11.77
N LEU A 175 -2.30 6.88 12.92
CA LEU A 175 -2.98 6.58 14.18
C LEU A 175 -3.95 7.69 14.58
N ARG A 176 -3.56 8.97 14.45
CA ARG A 176 -4.47 10.10 14.69
C ARG A 176 -5.69 10.09 13.78
N ARG A 177 -5.52 9.73 12.48
CA ARG A 177 -6.65 9.61 11.55
C ARG A 177 -7.60 8.49 11.95
N ILE A 178 -7.06 7.32 12.31
CA ILE A 178 -7.84 6.17 12.79
C ILE A 178 -8.65 6.56 14.03
N LEU A 179 -8.01 7.15 15.02
CA LEU A 179 -8.64 7.55 16.29
C LEU A 179 -9.71 8.64 16.09
N ARG A 180 -9.46 9.65 15.25
CA ARG A 180 -10.46 10.70 14.93
C ARG A 180 -11.68 10.14 14.21
N GLY A 181 -11.49 9.12 13.39
CA GLY A 181 -12.60 8.43 12.71
C GLY A 181 -13.43 7.52 13.63
N GLY A 182 -12.98 7.28 14.87
CA GLY A 182 -13.64 6.40 15.83
C GLY A 182 -13.87 5.00 15.27
N ALA A 183 -15.02 4.39 15.57
CA ALA A 183 -15.35 3.06 15.05
C ALA A 183 -15.42 3.01 13.51
N ARG A 184 -15.89 4.08 12.86
CA ARG A 184 -15.91 4.17 11.39
C ARG A 184 -14.49 4.18 10.81
N GLY A 185 -13.58 4.94 11.42
CA GLY A 185 -12.18 5.01 10.99
C GLY A 185 -11.44 3.67 11.10
N MET A 186 -11.85 2.82 12.03
CA MET A 186 -11.28 1.49 12.26
C MET A 186 -11.93 0.38 11.43
N ARG A 187 -13.00 0.64 10.69
CA ARG A 187 -13.57 -0.36 9.77
C ARG A 187 -12.53 -0.78 8.75
N VAL A 188 -12.45 -2.08 8.53
CA VAL A 188 -11.54 -2.67 7.55
C VAL A 188 -12.33 -3.10 6.33
N GLY A 189 -11.90 -2.61 5.17
CA GLY A 189 -12.43 -2.96 3.86
C GLY A 189 -11.45 -3.86 3.10
N LEU A 190 -11.95 -4.93 2.53
CA LEU A 190 -11.21 -5.88 1.71
C LEU A 190 -11.82 -5.96 0.31
N ALA A 191 -10.99 -6.11 -0.71
CA ALA A 191 -11.53 -6.37 -2.04
C ALA A 191 -12.36 -7.66 -2.04
N ARG A 192 -13.59 -7.63 -2.58
CA ARG A 192 -14.47 -8.81 -2.61
C ARG A 192 -13.89 -9.95 -3.46
N ARG A 193 -13.29 -9.62 -4.59
CA ARG A 193 -12.67 -10.59 -5.51
C ARG A 193 -11.17 -10.44 -5.50
N SER A 194 -10.64 -9.44 -6.18
CA SER A 194 -9.22 -9.15 -6.26
C SER A 194 -8.94 -7.65 -6.17
N LEU A 195 -7.70 -7.30 -5.93
CA LEU A 195 -7.29 -5.89 -5.89
C LEU A 195 -7.45 -5.22 -7.25
N ALA A 196 -7.15 -5.95 -8.34
CA ALA A 196 -7.35 -5.43 -9.69
C ALA A 196 -8.82 -5.14 -9.96
N ASP A 197 -9.72 -6.09 -9.68
CA ASP A 197 -11.16 -5.90 -9.81
C ASP A 197 -11.67 -4.68 -9.00
N CYS A 198 -11.11 -4.45 -7.82
CA CYS A 198 -11.56 -3.37 -6.93
C CYS A 198 -10.96 -2.00 -7.27
N LEU A 199 -9.65 -1.92 -7.54
CA LEU A 199 -8.89 -0.66 -7.55
C LEU A 199 -8.31 -0.30 -8.92
N VAL A 200 -8.21 -1.24 -9.86
CA VAL A 200 -7.49 -1.05 -11.13
C VAL A 200 -8.44 -1.04 -12.32
N ASP A 201 -9.19 -2.12 -12.53
CA ASP A 201 -10.02 -2.29 -13.72
C ASP A 201 -11.11 -1.22 -13.84
N PRO A 202 -11.81 -0.81 -12.77
CA PRO A 202 -12.78 0.29 -12.85
C PRO A 202 -12.13 1.62 -13.25
N ALA A 203 -10.89 1.89 -12.79
CA ALA A 203 -10.16 3.07 -13.18
C ALA A 203 -9.78 3.05 -14.66
N LEU A 204 -9.30 1.92 -15.17
CA LEU A 204 -9.01 1.75 -16.59
C LEU A 204 -10.25 1.90 -17.45
N HIS A 205 -11.39 1.37 -17.04
CA HIS A 205 -12.67 1.56 -17.73
C HIS A 205 -13.10 3.03 -17.74
N LEU A 206 -12.92 3.74 -16.63
CA LEU A 206 -13.21 5.18 -16.56
C LEU A 206 -12.28 5.96 -17.50
N LEU A 207 -10.98 5.69 -17.47
CA LEU A 207 -10.00 6.32 -18.36
C LEU A 207 -10.36 6.11 -19.84
N ALA A 208 -10.73 4.88 -20.23
CA ALA A 208 -11.14 4.58 -21.58
C ALA A 208 -12.41 5.38 -22.01
N ARG A 209 -13.40 5.52 -21.13
CA ARG A 209 -14.61 6.34 -21.39
C ARG A 209 -14.28 7.83 -21.59
N HIS A 210 -13.22 8.34 -20.96
CA HIS A 210 -12.76 9.72 -21.14
C HIS A 210 -11.76 9.87 -22.30
N GLY A 211 -11.50 8.82 -23.09
CA GLY A 211 -10.60 8.85 -24.22
C GLY A 211 -9.11 8.89 -23.84
N ALA A 212 -8.76 8.60 -22.60
CA ALA A 212 -7.37 8.51 -22.19
C ALA A 212 -6.67 7.31 -22.86
N ARG A 213 -5.41 7.52 -23.24
CA ARG A 213 -4.60 6.49 -23.91
C ARG A 213 -3.80 5.70 -22.89
N LEU A 214 -3.91 4.37 -22.90
CA LEU A 214 -3.10 3.47 -22.10
C LEU A 214 -1.99 2.84 -22.97
N ARG A 215 -0.74 2.99 -22.56
CA ARG A 215 0.44 2.43 -23.21
C ARG A 215 1.13 1.43 -22.29
N LEU A 216 0.82 0.17 -22.44
CA LEU A 216 1.46 -0.93 -21.74
C LEU A 216 2.79 -1.31 -22.43
N GLY A 217 3.74 -1.87 -21.66
CA GLY A 217 5.09 -2.16 -22.14
C GLY A 217 5.97 -0.93 -22.35
N ALA A 218 5.46 0.28 -22.04
CA ALA A 218 6.17 1.56 -22.20
C ALA A 218 7.04 1.86 -20.97
N ARG A 219 8.24 1.34 -20.96
CA ARG A 219 9.21 1.56 -19.87
C ARG A 219 9.97 2.85 -20.07
N LEU A 220 9.84 3.78 -19.11
CA LEU A 220 10.69 4.97 -19.05
C LEU A 220 12.13 4.56 -18.73
N ARG A 221 13.08 5.02 -19.56
CA ARG A 221 14.50 4.78 -19.42
C ARG A 221 15.25 5.97 -18.86
N GLU A 222 14.85 7.17 -19.29
CA GLU A 222 15.55 8.40 -18.92
C GLU A 222 14.63 9.61 -19.05
N VAL A 223 14.84 10.59 -18.19
CA VAL A 223 14.29 11.96 -18.31
C VAL A 223 15.46 12.89 -18.55
N ARG A 224 15.49 13.57 -19.71
CA ARG A 224 16.54 14.56 -20.07
C ARG A 224 15.97 15.96 -20.10
N GLY A 225 16.79 16.95 -19.81
CA GLY A 225 16.42 18.36 -19.88
C GLY A 225 15.55 18.82 -18.70
N GLY A 226 14.98 20.01 -18.82
CA GLY A 226 14.08 20.60 -17.83
C GLY A 226 14.75 21.45 -16.76
N ALA A 227 16.00 21.19 -16.38
CA ALA A 227 16.71 21.98 -15.37
C ALA A 227 17.31 23.28 -15.95
N ASP A 228 17.72 23.27 -17.23
CA ASP A 228 18.44 24.37 -17.89
C ASP A 228 17.52 25.18 -18.86
N GLY A 229 16.19 25.07 -18.64
CA GLY A 229 15.24 25.73 -19.55
C GLY A 229 14.97 24.99 -20.86
N ALA A 230 15.69 23.91 -21.15
CA ALA A 230 15.39 23.02 -22.27
C ALA A 230 14.11 22.20 -21.98
N PRO A 231 13.28 21.92 -23.01
CA PRO A 231 12.12 21.07 -22.82
C PRO A 231 12.52 19.69 -22.27
N PRO A 232 11.84 19.16 -21.23
CA PRO A 232 12.10 17.79 -20.79
C PRO A 232 11.69 16.79 -21.85
N VAL A 233 12.50 15.75 -22.01
CA VAL A 233 12.25 14.63 -22.92
C VAL A 233 12.17 13.34 -22.14
N LEU A 234 11.07 12.63 -22.29
CA LEU A 234 10.83 11.31 -21.70
C LEU A 234 11.25 10.24 -22.70
N HIS A 235 12.35 9.55 -22.42
CA HIS A 235 12.84 8.46 -23.26
C HIS A 235 12.27 7.12 -22.80
N PHE A 236 11.44 6.51 -23.64
CA PHE A 236 10.89 5.17 -23.45
C PHE A 236 11.63 4.15 -24.32
N ASP A 237 11.33 2.84 -24.15
CA ASP A 237 11.79 1.83 -25.08
C ASP A 237 11.20 2.09 -26.47
N GLY A 238 12.06 2.41 -27.44
CA GLY A 238 11.68 2.61 -28.84
C GLY A 238 11.11 3.99 -29.21
N GLU A 239 10.91 4.91 -28.26
CA GLU A 239 10.40 6.26 -28.55
C GLU A 239 10.88 7.30 -27.55
N ALA A 240 10.79 8.58 -27.95
CA ALA A 240 10.99 9.71 -27.07
C ALA A 240 9.79 10.66 -27.18
N VAL A 241 9.37 11.21 -26.03
CA VAL A 241 8.30 12.20 -25.94
C VAL A 241 8.91 13.50 -25.43
N GLU A 242 9.02 14.50 -26.29
CA GLU A 242 9.40 15.85 -25.91
C GLU A 242 8.16 16.57 -25.35
N LEU A 243 8.28 17.11 -24.14
CA LEU A 243 7.18 17.84 -23.50
C LEU A 243 7.13 19.27 -24.04
N ALA A 244 6.10 19.61 -24.78
CA ALA A 244 5.85 21.00 -25.15
C ALA A 244 5.68 21.88 -23.89
N ARG A 245 5.84 23.20 -24.04
CA ARG A 245 5.77 24.15 -22.90
C ARG A 245 4.52 23.98 -22.01
N HIS A 246 3.41 23.59 -22.58
CA HIS A 246 2.13 23.44 -21.88
C HIS A 246 1.88 21.99 -21.43
N ASP A 247 2.66 21.03 -21.90
CA ASP A 247 2.50 19.63 -21.49
C ASP A 247 3.06 19.39 -20.10
N ARG A 248 2.55 18.38 -19.43
CA ARG A 248 2.95 18.00 -18.07
C ARG A 248 3.21 16.51 -17.99
N ALA A 249 4.26 16.15 -17.25
CA ALA A 249 4.54 14.77 -16.90
C ALA A 249 4.36 14.56 -15.39
N ILE A 250 3.72 13.46 -15.01
CA ILE A 250 3.65 12.99 -13.63
C ILE A 250 4.41 11.67 -13.57
N LEU A 251 5.55 11.67 -12.89
CA LEU A 251 6.37 10.47 -12.69
C LEU A 251 5.88 9.73 -11.44
N ALA A 252 5.05 8.72 -11.64
CA ALA A 252 4.43 7.92 -10.60
C ALA A 252 5.15 6.57 -10.40
N LEU A 253 6.47 6.65 -10.25
CA LEU A 253 7.38 5.50 -10.16
C LEU A 253 7.82 5.25 -8.71
N PRO A 254 8.19 3.99 -8.36
CA PRO A 254 8.90 3.72 -7.10
C PRO A 254 10.22 4.47 -7.03
N PRO A 255 10.75 4.82 -5.83
CA PRO A 255 11.95 5.63 -5.69
C PRO A 255 13.18 5.02 -6.38
N TRP A 256 13.36 3.70 -6.28
CA TRP A 256 14.47 2.98 -6.94
C TRP A 256 14.40 2.92 -8.47
N ASP A 257 13.19 3.00 -9.03
CA ASP A 257 13.01 3.07 -10.49
C ASP A 257 13.22 4.51 -10.98
N LEU A 258 12.70 5.49 -10.23
CA LEU A 258 12.92 6.90 -10.52
C LEU A 258 14.40 7.28 -10.42
N ALA A 259 15.11 6.80 -9.40
CA ALA A 259 16.55 7.06 -9.25
C ALA A 259 17.36 6.59 -10.46
N ARG A 260 16.90 5.56 -11.18
CA ARG A 260 17.58 5.05 -12.39
C ARG A 260 17.28 5.88 -13.63
N CYS A 261 16.06 6.38 -13.80
CA CYS A 261 15.67 7.09 -15.02
C CYS A 261 15.70 8.62 -14.87
N ALA A 262 15.72 9.13 -13.66
CA ALA A 262 15.82 10.56 -13.34
C ALA A 262 16.65 10.76 -12.06
N PRO A 263 18.00 10.60 -12.14
CA PRO A 263 18.89 10.75 -10.99
C PRO A 263 18.68 12.10 -10.28
N GLY A 264 18.68 12.08 -8.95
CA GLY A 264 18.48 13.28 -8.12
C GLY A 264 17.02 13.63 -7.82
N LEU A 265 16.03 13.00 -8.46
CA LEU A 265 14.61 13.19 -8.14
C LEU A 265 14.06 12.26 -7.06
N ALA A 266 14.76 11.19 -6.73
CA ALA A 266 14.39 10.25 -5.70
C ALA A 266 15.44 10.18 -4.58
N PRO A 267 15.02 9.98 -3.30
CA PRO A 267 15.96 9.73 -2.22
C PRO A 267 16.62 8.36 -2.40
N ASP A 268 17.87 8.24 -1.95
CA ASP A 268 18.47 6.93 -1.71
C ASP A 268 17.80 6.29 -0.50
N CYS A 269 17.23 5.11 -0.68
CA CYS A 269 16.48 4.43 0.36
C CYS A 269 16.57 2.90 0.24
N ALA A 270 16.73 2.25 1.38
CA ALA A 270 16.60 0.81 1.47
C ALA A 270 15.15 0.38 1.23
N ALA A 271 14.95 -0.80 0.67
CA ALA A 271 13.62 -1.38 0.48
C ALA A 271 13.32 -2.41 1.57
N SER A 272 12.08 -2.42 2.04
CA SER A 272 11.57 -3.43 2.97
C SER A 272 10.71 -4.44 2.21
N PRO A 273 10.99 -5.75 2.36
CA PRO A 273 10.26 -6.80 1.67
C PRO A 273 8.97 -7.18 2.39
N ILE A 274 8.02 -7.73 1.61
CA ILE A 274 6.84 -8.44 2.09
C ILE A 274 6.87 -9.85 1.50
N VAL A 275 6.53 -10.85 2.33
CA VAL A 275 6.37 -12.23 1.92
C VAL A 275 4.91 -12.65 2.05
N ASN A 276 4.38 -13.23 0.99
CA ASN A 276 3.02 -13.77 0.94
C ASN A 276 3.06 -15.27 0.64
N LEU A 277 2.18 -16.04 1.29
CA LEU A 277 1.87 -17.42 0.95
C LEU A 277 0.41 -17.50 0.52
N HIS A 278 0.17 -17.92 -0.71
CA HIS A 278 -1.16 -18.24 -1.22
C HIS A 278 -1.36 -19.75 -1.21
N ALA A 279 -2.56 -20.19 -0.82
CA ALA A 279 -2.90 -21.60 -0.73
C ALA A 279 -4.33 -21.85 -1.21
N VAL A 280 -4.52 -22.93 -1.96
CA VAL A 280 -5.84 -23.47 -2.27
C VAL A 280 -6.15 -24.54 -1.26
N LEU A 281 -7.25 -24.39 -0.55
CA LEU A 281 -7.69 -25.30 0.53
C LEU A 281 -8.57 -26.41 -0.02
N ASP A 282 -8.50 -27.57 0.63
CA ASP A 282 -9.39 -28.71 0.37
C ASP A 282 -10.74 -28.49 1.06
N MET A 283 -11.55 -27.63 0.48
CA MET A 283 -12.88 -27.28 0.97
C MET A 283 -13.77 -26.83 -0.20
N PRO A 284 -15.09 -26.90 -0.07
CA PRO A 284 -16.00 -26.36 -1.07
C PRO A 284 -15.72 -24.89 -1.34
N ASP A 285 -15.86 -24.47 -2.60
CA ASP A 285 -15.78 -23.07 -2.95
C ASP A 285 -17.12 -22.39 -2.62
N THR A 286 -17.11 -21.60 -1.58
CA THR A 286 -18.29 -20.85 -1.10
C THR A 286 -18.44 -19.50 -1.80
N GLY A 287 -17.55 -19.22 -2.77
CA GLY A 287 -17.59 -18.01 -3.58
C GLY A 287 -17.02 -16.77 -2.90
N ALA A 288 -17.01 -15.66 -3.63
CA ALA A 288 -16.37 -14.41 -3.20
C ALA A 288 -17.04 -13.71 -1.99
N GLY A 289 -18.21 -14.17 -1.55
CA GLY A 289 -18.91 -13.64 -0.37
C GLY A 289 -18.38 -14.18 0.97
N ASP A 290 -17.70 -15.33 0.95
CA ASP A 290 -17.12 -15.94 2.16
C ASP A 290 -15.70 -15.42 2.39
N ILE A 291 -15.62 -14.28 3.08
CA ILE A 291 -14.37 -13.60 3.41
C ILE A 291 -14.11 -13.70 4.91
N ALA A 292 -12.93 -14.21 5.26
CA ALA A 292 -12.41 -14.18 6.62
C ALA A 292 -11.05 -13.47 6.66
N PHE A 293 -10.86 -12.57 7.63
CA PHE A 293 -9.63 -11.83 7.82
C PHE A 293 -9.21 -11.87 9.29
N ARG A 294 -7.98 -12.25 9.54
CA ARG A 294 -7.46 -12.44 10.90
C ARG A 294 -6.03 -11.94 11.03
N GLY A 295 -5.78 -11.19 12.11
CA GLY A 295 -4.44 -10.84 12.56
C GLY A 295 -3.85 -11.94 13.43
N LEU A 296 -2.56 -12.18 13.33
CA LEU A 296 -1.83 -13.16 14.11
C LEU A 296 -0.74 -12.49 14.93
N VAL A 297 -0.50 -13.03 16.11
CA VAL A 297 0.57 -12.61 17.01
C VAL A 297 1.36 -13.84 17.46
N GLY A 298 2.66 -13.71 17.61
CA GLY A 298 3.52 -14.77 18.14
C GLY A 298 3.98 -15.79 17.13
N GLY A 299 3.76 -15.56 15.83
CA GLY A 299 4.23 -16.38 14.71
C GLY A 299 5.04 -15.58 13.70
N GLN A 300 5.27 -16.19 12.53
CA GLN A 300 5.90 -15.56 11.37
C GLN A 300 4.89 -14.77 10.51
N VAL A 301 3.65 -15.27 10.45
CA VAL A 301 2.55 -14.67 9.69
C VAL A 301 1.86 -13.62 10.54
N GLU A 302 1.59 -12.45 9.97
CA GLU A 302 0.87 -11.35 10.63
C GLU A 302 -0.61 -11.32 10.26
N TRP A 303 -0.93 -11.61 9.00
CA TRP A 303 -2.29 -11.52 8.49
C TRP A 303 -2.65 -12.73 7.64
N VAL A 304 -3.88 -13.21 7.79
CA VAL A 304 -4.47 -14.24 6.94
C VAL A 304 -5.80 -13.73 6.41
N LEU A 305 -5.93 -13.74 5.09
CA LEU A 305 -7.15 -13.47 4.34
C LEU A 305 -7.59 -14.75 3.65
N ARG A 306 -8.87 -15.15 3.81
CA ARG A 306 -9.49 -16.22 3.04
C ARG A 306 -10.67 -15.67 2.23
N ARG A 307 -10.73 -16.04 0.96
CA ARG A 307 -11.87 -15.80 0.07
C ARG A 307 -12.28 -17.13 -0.55
N GLY A 308 -13.45 -17.64 -0.18
CA GLY A 308 -13.83 -19.00 -0.54
C GLY A 308 -12.77 -20.01 -0.13
N ARG A 309 -12.27 -20.81 -1.07
CA ARG A 309 -11.21 -21.80 -0.85
C ARG A 309 -9.77 -21.28 -1.00
N VAL A 310 -9.60 -20.00 -1.37
CA VAL A 310 -8.27 -19.41 -1.52
C VAL A 310 -7.91 -18.63 -0.26
N ALA A 311 -6.80 -18.98 0.36
CA ALA A 311 -6.27 -18.28 1.51
C ALA A 311 -4.91 -17.64 1.17
N SER A 312 -4.66 -16.46 1.73
CA SER A 312 -3.41 -15.71 1.55
C SER A 312 -2.89 -15.24 2.90
N SER A 313 -1.62 -15.44 3.17
CA SER A 313 -0.96 -14.87 4.33
C SER A 313 0.00 -13.77 3.95
N THR A 314 0.25 -12.84 4.86
CA THR A 314 1.17 -11.72 4.68
C THR A 314 2.09 -11.61 5.89
N THR A 315 3.39 -11.41 5.60
CA THR A 315 4.43 -11.09 6.59
C THR A 315 5.14 -9.82 6.12
N SER A 316 5.05 -8.76 6.90
CA SER A 316 5.68 -7.46 6.65
C SER A 316 7.07 -7.39 7.28
N ALA A 317 7.91 -6.43 6.84
CA ALA A 317 9.29 -6.28 7.29
C ALA A 317 10.02 -7.65 7.32
N ALA A 318 9.92 -8.36 6.19
CA ALA A 318 10.25 -9.78 6.07
C ALA A 318 11.70 -10.00 5.59
N GLU A 319 12.65 -9.17 6.03
CA GLU A 319 14.06 -9.25 5.64
C GLU A 319 14.64 -10.64 5.92
N ALA A 320 14.35 -11.20 7.09
CA ALA A 320 14.81 -12.51 7.51
C ALA A 320 14.25 -13.68 6.67
N LEU A 321 13.15 -13.45 5.96
CA LEU A 321 12.49 -14.46 5.12
C LEU A 321 12.83 -14.29 3.63
N SER A 322 13.20 -13.10 3.21
CA SER A 322 13.29 -12.73 1.77
C SER A 322 14.36 -13.48 0.98
N GLY A 323 15.33 -14.11 1.65
CA GLY A 323 16.38 -14.94 1.06
C GLY A 323 16.08 -16.43 1.01
N LEU A 324 14.98 -16.88 1.62
CA LEU A 324 14.65 -18.30 1.72
C LEU A 324 14.06 -18.83 0.41
N SER A 325 14.22 -20.13 0.19
CA SER A 325 13.59 -20.84 -0.92
C SER A 325 12.07 -20.94 -0.73
N ARG A 326 11.33 -21.20 -1.82
CA ARG A 326 9.87 -21.37 -1.79
C ARG A 326 9.43 -22.45 -0.80
N ALA A 327 10.16 -23.58 -0.73
CA ALA A 327 9.85 -24.69 0.17
C ALA A 327 10.07 -24.31 1.65
N GLU A 328 11.16 -23.61 1.95
CA GLU A 328 11.44 -23.12 3.31
C GLU A 328 10.41 -22.08 3.76
N LEU A 329 10.01 -21.17 2.88
CA LEU A 329 8.94 -20.20 3.17
C LEU A 329 7.63 -20.92 3.46
N HIS A 330 7.23 -21.88 2.62
CA HIS A 330 6.03 -22.66 2.88
C HIS A 330 6.10 -23.39 4.23
N ALA A 331 7.21 -24.07 4.52
CA ALA A 331 7.39 -24.81 5.77
C ALA A 331 7.28 -23.91 7.02
N ARG A 332 7.71 -22.64 6.91
CA ARG A 332 7.64 -21.69 8.02
C ARG A 332 6.28 -20.98 8.15
N LEU A 333 5.62 -20.66 7.03
CA LEU A 333 4.40 -19.85 7.04
C LEU A 333 3.12 -20.67 7.11
N TRP A 334 3.12 -21.89 6.55
CA TRP A 334 1.92 -22.73 6.49
C TRP A 334 1.38 -23.12 7.86
N PRO A 335 2.19 -23.50 8.87
CA PRO A 335 1.67 -23.84 10.19
C PRO A 335 0.87 -22.72 10.85
N ASP A 336 1.36 -21.47 10.74
CA ASP A 336 0.67 -20.30 11.28
C ASP A 336 -0.65 -20.05 10.55
N MET A 337 -0.61 -20.12 9.22
CA MET A 337 -1.79 -19.95 8.36
C MET A 337 -2.84 -21.03 8.62
N ALA A 338 -2.45 -22.30 8.73
CA ALA A 338 -3.35 -23.41 9.02
C ALA A 338 -4.05 -23.25 10.39
N ARG A 339 -3.30 -22.82 11.42
CA ARG A 339 -3.87 -22.50 12.74
C ARG A 339 -4.84 -21.33 12.68
N ALA A 340 -4.51 -20.27 11.94
CA ALA A 340 -5.40 -19.14 11.73
C ALA A 340 -6.72 -19.55 11.08
N LEU A 341 -6.67 -20.49 10.17
CA LEU A 341 -7.84 -21.02 9.45
C LEU A 341 -8.62 -22.06 10.26
N GLY A 342 -8.10 -22.50 11.41
CA GLY A 342 -8.72 -23.54 12.23
C GLY A 342 -8.65 -24.93 11.60
N LEU A 343 -7.67 -25.16 10.73
CA LEU A 343 -7.47 -26.45 10.09
C LEU A 343 -6.92 -27.49 11.09
N PRO A 344 -7.24 -28.78 10.92
CA PRO A 344 -6.74 -29.83 11.81
C PRO A 344 -5.21 -29.93 11.73
N PRO A 345 -4.55 -30.43 12.79
CA PRO A 345 -3.12 -30.70 12.77
C PRO A 345 -2.74 -31.62 11.59
N GLY A 346 -1.68 -31.26 10.87
CA GLY A 346 -1.23 -32.00 9.69
C GLY A 346 -1.98 -31.71 8.39
N ALA A 347 -2.96 -30.79 8.40
CA ALA A 347 -3.63 -30.35 7.18
C ALA A 347 -2.61 -29.82 6.16
N ARG A 348 -2.87 -30.11 4.89
CA ARG A 348 -2.04 -29.66 3.77
C ARG A 348 -2.86 -28.79 2.84
N ALA A 349 -2.21 -27.80 2.20
CA ALA A 349 -2.81 -27.10 1.07
C ALA A 349 -2.85 -28.04 -0.15
N LEU A 350 -3.90 -27.96 -0.94
CA LEU A 350 -3.97 -28.68 -2.23
C LEU A 350 -2.87 -28.17 -3.17
N ARG A 351 -2.75 -26.87 -3.26
CA ARG A 351 -1.72 -26.15 -4.03
C ARG A 351 -1.32 -24.92 -3.25
N TRP A 352 -0.08 -24.49 -3.41
CA TRP A 352 0.43 -23.30 -2.72
C TRP A 352 1.49 -22.58 -3.56
N ARG A 353 1.63 -21.29 -3.30
CA ARG A 353 2.64 -20.43 -3.91
C ARG A 353 3.12 -19.37 -2.93
N THR A 354 4.43 -19.12 -2.89
CA THR A 354 5.00 -18.01 -2.15
C THR A 354 5.42 -16.90 -3.11
N ILE A 355 5.16 -15.66 -2.70
CA ILE A 355 5.57 -14.45 -3.42
C ILE A 355 6.43 -13.63 -2.47
N VAL A 356 7.62 -13.25 -2.94
CA VAL A 356 8.51 -12.33 -2.23
C VAL A 356 8.55 -11.02 -3.01
N GLU A 357 7.83 -10.01 -2.51
CA GLU A 357 7.96 -8.65 -3.02
C GLU A 357 9.13 -7.99 -2.31
N ARG A 358 10.32 -8.06 -2.94
CA ARG A 358 11.59 -7.57 -2.33
C ARG A 358 11.63 -6.07 -2.13
N ARG A 359 10.86 -5.32 -2.92
CA ARG A 359 10.78 -3.87 -2.89
C ARG A 359 9.35 -3.43 -2.66
N ALA A 360 8.75 -3.93 -1.56
CA ALA A 360 7.35 -3.66 -1.25
C ALA A 360 7.15 -2.19 -0.85
N THR A 361 8.00 -1.64 0.00
CA THR A 361 8.04 -0.22 0.36
C THR A 361 9.48 0.23 0.62
N PRO A 362 9.78 1.53 0.65
CA PRO A 362 10.97 2.01 1.36
C PRO A 362 10.94 1.58 2.84
N VAL A 363 12.11 1.40 3.43
CA VAL A 363 12.25 1.37 4.90
C VAL A 363 11.88 2.76 5.41
N GLN A 364 10.81 2.86 6.17
CA GLN A 364 10.24 4.14 6.60
C GLN A 364 10.82 4.54 7.95
N ASP A 365 12.11 4.79 8.00
CA ASP A 365 12.81 5.31 9.17
C ASP A 365 12.86 6.85 9.16
N ALA A 366 13.46 7.42 10.20
CA ALA A 366 13.55 8.87 10.35
C ALA A 366 14.41 9.53 9.25
N SER A 367 15.43 8.85 8.74
CA SER A 367 16.31 9.37 7.69
C SER A 367 15.58 9.43 6.35
N PHE A 368 14.83 8.39 6.02
CA PHE A 368 13.95 8.38 4.86
C PHE A 368 12.87 9.46 4.93
N GLU A 369 12.21 9.62 6.09
CA GLU A 369 11.17 10.63 6.26
C GLU A 369 11.71 12.05 6.06
N ALA A 370 12.94 12.32 6.50
CA ALA A 370 13.59 13.63 6.37
C ALA A 370 13.98 13.99 4.93
N CYS A 371 14.19 12.99 4.05
CA CYS A 371 14.60 13.21 2.66
C CYS A 371 13.48 12.95 1.63
N ARG A 372 12.24 12.68 2.06
CA ARG A 372 11.10 12.51 1.15
C ARG A 372 10.83 13.81 0.37
N PRO A 373 10.76 13.75 -0.97
CA PRO A 373 10.50 14.94 -1.78
C PRO A 373 9.02 15.33 -1.72
N GLY A 374 8.75 16.59 -2.11
CA GLY A 374 7.42 17.03 -2.48
C GLY A 374 7.04 16.59 -3.90
N ILE A 375 5.86 17.06 -4.35
CA ILE A 375 5.33 16.78 -5.70
C ILE A 375 6.10 17.55 -6.78
N ALA A 376 6.51 18.80 -6.50
CA ALA A 376 7.19 19.66 -7.46
C ALA A 376 8.65 19.25 -7.64
N THR A 377 9.14 19.38 -8.87
CA THR A 377 10.56 19.23 -9.22
C THR A 377 11.14 20.58 -9.68
N ALA A 378 12.44 20.62 -9.96
CA ALA A 378 13.08 21.78 -10.53
C ALA A 378 12.54 22.10 -11.96
N ALA A 379 12.10 21.08 -12.69
CA ALA A 379 11.44 21.26 -13.99
C ALA A 379 9.94 21.54 -13.78
N ALA A 380 9.47 22.74 -14.10
CA ALA A 380 8.11 23.19 -13.83
C ALA A 380 6.99 22.34 -14.45
N ASN A 381 7.30 21.56 -15.47
CA ASN A 381 6.37 20.69 -16.18
C ASN A 381 6.55 19.19 -15.85
N VAL A 382 7.42 18.84 -14.87
CA VAL A 382 7.60 17.49 -14.35
C VAL A 382 7.23 17.46 -12.88
N LEU A 383 6.34 16.56 -12.52
CA LEU A 383 5.80 16.38 -11.17
C LEU A 383 6.03 14.94 -10.71
N LEU A 384 6.09 14.73 -9.41
CA LEU A 384 6.23 13.42 -8.79
C LEU A 384 4.91 12.95 -8.18
N ALA A 385 4.66 11.65 -8.24
CA ALA A 385 3.61 10.98 -7.46
C ALA A 385 4.12 9.62 -6.95
N GLY A 386 3.56 9.17 -5.83
CA GLY A 386 3.95 7.91 -5.19
C GLY A 386 3.62 7.95 -3.71
N ASP A 387 3.47 6.79 -3.10
CA ASP A 387 3.24 6.66 -1.66
C ASP A 387 4.40 7.24 -0.81
N TRP A 388 5.55 7.40 -1.41
CA TRP A 388 6.80 7.91 -0.83
C TRP A 388 7.04 9.42 -1.06
N VAL A 389 6.22 10.07 -1.89
CA VAL A 389 6.43 11.48 -2.31
C VAL A 389 5.95 12.47 -1.25
N VAL A 390 4.83 12.21 -0.57
CA VAL A 390 4.25 13.16 0.39
C VAL A 390 4.73 12.85 1.81
N PRO A 391 5.56 13.72 2.45
CA PRO A 391 5.98 13.53 3.83
C PRO A 391 4.83 13.48 4.81
N GLY A 392 5.03 12.79 5.92
CA GLY A 392 4.08 12.74 7.03
C GLY A 392 2.95 11.73 6.89
N LEU A 393 2.88 10.95 5.79
CA LEU A 393 2.00 9.79 5.64
C LEU A 393 2.81 8.52 5.45
N PRO A 394 2.39 7.37 6.01
CA PRO A 394 3.04 6.10 5.72
C PRO A 394 2.86 5.71 4.25
N CYS A 395 3.81 4.92 3.71
CA CYS A 395 3.80 4.44 2.33
C CYS A 395 2.69 3.39 2.13
N THR A 396 1.48 3.83 1.85
CA THR A 396 0.26 3.04 1.76
C THR A 396 -0.55 3.40 0.52
N ILE A 397 -1.63 2.64 0.25
CA ILE A 397 -2.64 2.96 -0.78
C ILE A 397 -3.16 4.39 -0.62
N GLU A 398 -3.46 4.81 0.60
CA GLU A 398 -3.94 6.17 0.91
C GLU A 398 -2.95 7.25 0.44
N ALA A 399 -1.66 7.08 0.77
CA ALA A 399 -0.63 8.03 0.37
C ALA A 399 -0.38 8.03 -1.15
N ALA A 400 -0.42 6.84 -1.78
CA ALA A 400 -0.28 6.72 -3.22
C ALA A 400 -1.37 7.49 -3.96
N ILE A 401 -2.63 7.28 -3.58
CA ILE A 401 -3.77 7.97 -4.19
C ILE A 401 -3.73 9.46 -3.89
N ALA A 402 -3.46 9.84 -2.64
CA ALA A 402 -3.36 11.25 -2.24
C ALA A 402 -2.31 12.01 -3.07
N SER A 403 -1.13 11.41 -3.26
CA SER A 403 -0.06 12.03 -4.05
C SER A 403 -0.42 12.15 -5.53
N GLY A 404 -1.08 11.15 -6.10
CA GLY A 404 -1.52 11.17 -7.50
C GLY A 404 -2.55 12.26 -7.75
N VAL A 405 -3.56 12.38 -6.90
CA VAL A 405 -4.57 13.45 -6.99
C VAL A 405 -3.92 14.83 -6.84
N ALA A 406 -3.04 15.00 -5.84
CA ALA A 406 -2.36 16.27 -5.61
C ALA A 406 -1.42 16.66 -6.77
N ALA A 407 -0.74 15.68 -7.40
CA ALA A 407 0.08 15.91 -8.58
C ALA A 407 -0.78 16.31 -9.80
N ALA A 408 -1.94 15.67 -10.00
CA ALA A 408 -2.88 16.05 -11.04
C ALA A 408 -3.40 17.47 -10.87
N ASP A 409 -3.80 17.85 -9.65
CA ASP A 409 -4.25 19.21 -9.33
C ASP A 409 -3.15 20.25 -9.59
N ALA A 410 -1.91 19.93 -9.21
CA ALA A 410 -0.77 20.81 -9.49
C ALA A 410 -0.49 20.94 -10.99
N ALA A 411 -0.58 19.84 -11.75
CA ALA A 411 -0.42 19.82 -13.20
C ALA A 411 -1.48 20.68 -13.90
N LEU A 412 -2.74 20.58 -13.49
CA LEU A 412 -3.85 21.39 -14.03
C LEU A 412 -3.66 22.87 -13.75
N ARG A 413 -3.27 23.25 -12.52
CA ARG A 413 -3.00 24.65 -12.18
C ARG A 413 -1.87 25.23 -13.02
N SER A 414 -0.72 24.54 -13.08
CA SER A 414 0.45 25.04 -13.81
C SER A 414 0.24 25.07 -15.33
N ALA A 415 -0.62 24.21 -15.87
CA ALA A 415 -0.98 24.26 -17.29
C ALA A 415 -1.89 25.45 -17.66
N ARG A 416 -2.73 25.92 -16.74
CA ARG A 416 -3.55 27.13 -16.92
C ARG A 416 -2.68 28.39 -16.93
N THR A 417 -1.81 28.55 -15.93
CA THR A 417 -0.89 29.69 -15.81
C THR A 417 0.05 29.81 -17.02
N ALA A 418 0.41 28.70 -17.66
CA ALA A 418 1.27 28.72 -18.84
C ALA A 418 0.53 29.14 -20.13
N ARG A 419 -0.82 29.22 -20.12
CA ARG A 419 -1.64 29.68 -21.26
C ARG A 419 -1.94 31.18 -21.19
N GLU A 420 -1.90 31.74 -19.99
CA GLU A 420 -1.99 33.20 -19.74
C GLU A 420 -0.63 33.88 -19.93
#